data_90880fe948b1a53a47049c883d9da712
#
_entry.id   90880fe948b1a53a47049c883d9da712
#
_cell.length_a   1.000
_cell.length_b   1.000
_cell.length_c   1.000
_cell.angle_alpha   90.00
_cell.angle_beta   90.00
_cell.angle_gamma   90.00
#
_symmetry.space_group_name_H-M   'P 1'
#
loop_
_entity.id
_entity.type
_entity.pdbx_description
1 polymer ?
#
loop_
_entity_poly.entity_id
_entity_poly.type
_entity_poly.pdbx_seq_one_letter_code
_entity_poly.pdbx_strand_id
1 'polypeptide(L)'
;AILLYSTEKEIEEISVRATRVFEIIYESCQEFKEYNQIARIIEEEYPNVPNEKVTFYLNELISKEILISDLRPSLNSRNQIAYVIERLRESALFEEAGNIIEISKMCTSYMNLPVGEGITLYDKIVSKMKLLYSCSSYLQVDTVIENAEFEIKSTVANKINRLASFFVYISNDKNESHTYLDEYRNKFIEKYGVDREVPLLEMLDSNIGIGAPTSYLNPQNDFFEEDSTKPNYNLRLKNYLLNKYESAITNKTSITLEQDEIEGILKREIKTDEVPISLELYFQLKKRNDELNLCLGPNCGSLVAGKTFGRFSTISDEFADMLEDINKEERRLRDDNIEMCEIGFLPAPA
;
A
#
# COMPACT_ATOMS: atom_id res chain seq x y z
N ALA A 1 9.09 -25.08 1.60
CA ALA A 1 8.68 -23.76 1.15
C ALA A 1 7.95 -23.08 2.32
N ILE A 2 8.25 -21.84 2.54
CA ILE A 2 7.59 -21.00 3.54
C ILE A 2 6.78 -19.99 2.74
N LEU A 3 5.53 -19.85 3.05
CA LEU A 3 4.62 -18.91 2.41
C LEU A 3 3.98 -18.05 3.49
N LEU A 4 4.00 -16.74 3.27
CA LEU A 4 3.25 -15.79 4.10
C LEU A 4 1.91 -15.54 3.41
N TYR A 5 0.82 -15.72 4.13
CA TYR A 5 -0.48 -15.32 3.65
C TYR A 5 -1.23 -14.51 4.72
N SER A 6 -2.05 -13.60 4.28
CA SER A 6 -2.84 -12.73 5.16
C SER A 6 -4.23 -13.30 5.34
N THR A 7 -4.60 -13.54 6.59
CA THR A 7 -6.00 -13.74 6.97
C THR A 7 -6.64 -12.40 7.34
N GLU A 8 -7.96 -12.37 7.54
CA GLU A 8 -8.66 -11.15 7.99
C GLU A 8 -8.12 -10.59 9.33
N LYS A 9 -7.31 -11.33 10.07
CA LYS A 9 -6.85 -10.96 11.41
C LYS A 9 -5.34 -10.89 11.56
N GLU A 10 -4.60 -11.76 10.88
CA GLU A 10 -3.15 -11.89 11.08
C GLU A 10 -2.47 -12.38 9.80
N ILE A 11 -1.18 -12.10 9.67
CA ILE A 11 -0.34 -12.72 8.66
C ILE A 11 0.15 -14.04 9.23
N GLU A 12 -0.18 -15.14 8.57
CA GLU A 12 0.25 -16.48 8.96
C GLU A 12 1.41 -16.94 8.09
N GLU A 13 2.43 -17.50 8.74
CA GLU A 13 3.51 -18.20 8.06
C GLU A 13 3.14 -19.67 7.92
N ILE A 14 3.10 -20.15 6.68
CA ILE A 14 2.83 -21.55 6.38
C ILE A 14 4.08 -22.20 5.80
N SER A 15 4.51 -23.29 6.45
CA SER A 15 5.55 -24.14 5.92
C SER A 15 4.97 -25.45 5.40
N VAL A 16 5.35 -25.85 4.20
CA VAL A 16 4.96 -27.12 3.59
C VAL A 16 6.17 -28.01 3.45
N ARG A 17 6.03 -29.24 3.94
CA ARG A 17 7.10 -30.23 3.78
C ARG A 17 7.30 -30.56 2.29
N ALA A 18 8.52 -30.44 1.80
CA ALA A 18 8.88 -30.86 0.45
C ALA A 18 8.83 -32.40 0.36
N THR A 19 7.65 -32.90 0.03
CA THR A 19 7.43 -34.32 -0.28
C THR A 19 7.44 -34.52 -1.79
N ARG A 20 7.67 -35.75 -2.24
CA ARG A 20 7.64 -36.03 -3.68
C ARG A 20 6.30 -35.66 -4.33
N VAL A 21 5.19 -35.85 -3.64
CA VAL A 21 3.87 -35.43 -4.11
C VAL A 21 3.80 -33.90 -4.28
N PHE A 22 4.35 -33.15 -3.31
CA PHE A 22 4.40 -31.68 -3.40
C PHE A 22 5.28 -31.22 -4.57
N GLU A 23 6.44 -31.87 -4.78
CA GLU A 23 7.32 -31.55 -5.91
C GLU A 23 6.64 -31.77 -7.26
N ILE A 24 5.91 -32.89 -7.43
CA ILE A 24 5.14 -33.18 -8.65
C ILE A 24 4.10 -32.09 -8.89
N ILE A 25 3.35 -31.69 -7.85
CA ILE A 25 2.36 -30.61 -7.95
C ILE A 25 3.05 -29.30 -8.34
N TYR A 26 4.14 -28.94 -7.66
CA TYR A 26 4.87 -27.72 -7.88
C TYR A 26 5.43 -27.64 -9.32
N GLU A 27 6.04 -28.72 -9.81
CA GLU A 27 6.53 -28.84 -11.18
C GLU A 27 5.39 -28.76 -12.21
N SER A 28 4.24 -29.37 -11.89
CA SER A 28 3.06 -29.39 -12.77
C SER A 28 2.36 -28.03 -12.87
N CYS A 29 2.44 -27.21 -11.82
CA CYS A 29 1.74 -25.93 -11.70
C CYS A 29 2.65 -24.71 -11.99
N GLN A 30 3.79 -24.89 -12.68
CA GLN A 30 4.59 -23.77 -13.20
C GLN A 30 3.82 -22.94 -14.24
N GLU A 31 2.84 -23.56 -14.88
CA GLU A 31 1.84 -22.92 -15.73
C GLU A 31 0.44 -23.29 -15.22
N PHE A 32 -0.58 -22.51 -15.59
CA PHE A 32 -1.97 -22.83 -15.25
C PHE A 32 -2.36 -24.19 -15.81
N LYS A 33 -2.96 -25.01 -14.96
CA LYS A 33 -3.40 -26.37 -15.30
C LYS A 33 -4.75 -26.66 -14.65
N GLU A 34 -5.59 -27.40 -15.35
CA GLU A 34 -6.87 -27.78 -14.80
C GLU A 34 -6.73 -28.65 -13.54
N TYR A 35 -7.53 -28.36 -12.54
CA TYR A 35 -7.56 -29.11 -11.27
C TYR A 35 -7.60 -30.62 -11.47
N ASN A 36 -8.48 -31.10 -12.37
CA ASN A 36 -8.62 -32.53 -12.66
C ASN A 36 -7.37 -33.13 -13.36
N GLN A 37 -6.61 -32.35 -14.10
CA GLN A 37 -5.35 -32.82 -14.69
C GLN A 37 -4.29 -32.98 -13.61
N ILE A 38 -4.20 -32.05 -12.66
CA ILE A 38 -3.27 -32.18 -11.52
C ILE A 38 -3.62 -33.41 -10.68
N ALA A 39 -4.91 -33.61 -10.40
CA ALA A 39 -5.36 -34.78 -9.66
C ALA A 39 -4.97 -36.11 -10.37
N ARG A 40 -5.17 -36.21 -11.69
CA ARG A 40 -4.79 -37.38 -12.49
C ARG A 40 -3.28 -37.63 -12.47
N ILE A 41 -2.44 -36.63 -12.57
CA ILE A 41 -0.98 -36.79 -12.49
C ILE A 41 -0.58 -37.43 -11.16
N ILE A 42 -1.23 -37.04 -10.06
CA ILE A 42 -0.98 -37.62 -8.74
C ILE A 42 -1.49 -39.06 -8.67
N GLU A 43 -2.67 -39.34 -9.20
CA GLU A 43 -3.30 -40.66 -9.22
C GLU A 43 -2.47 -41.66 -10.06
N GLU A 44 -1.90 -41.22 -11.18
CA GLU A 44 -1.02 -42.03 -12.01
C GLU A 44 0.28 -42.42 -11.28
N GLU A 45 0.87 -41.46 -10.55
CA GLU A 45 2.11 -41.73 -9.80
C GLU A 45 1.86 -42.54 -8.52
N TYR A 46 0.66 -42.39 -7.92
CA TYR A 46 0.25 -43.03 -6.67
C TYR A 46 -1.09 -43.79 -6.81
N PRO A 47 -1.17 -44.85 -7.61
CA PRO A 47 -2.44 -45.52 -7.92
C PRO A 47 -3.14 -46.18 -6.71
N ASN A 48 -2.44 -46.33 -5.60
CA ASN A 48 -3.02 -46.92 -4.36
C ASN A 48 -3.57 -45.84 -3.39
N VAL A 49 -3.48 -44.55 -3.74
CA VAL A 49 -4.00 -43.46 -2.91
C VAL A 49 -5.46 -43.20 -3.33
N PRO A 50 -6.43 -43.21 -2.38
CA PRO A 50 -7.80 -42.86 -2.70
C PRO A 50 -7.95 -41.43 -3.24
N ASN A 51 -8.79 -41.25 -4.26
CA ASN A 51 -9.05 -39.92 -4.87
C ASN A 51 -9.49 -38.87 -3.85
N GLU A 52 -10.19 -39.28 -2.81
CA GLU A 52 -10.59 -38.38 -1.72
C GLU A 52 -9.39 -37.74 -1.01
N LYS A 53 -8.29 -38.49 -0.84
CA LYS A 53 -7.06 -37.94 -0.24
C LYS A 53 -6.34 -36.99 -1.17
N VAL A 54 -6.33 -37.26 -2.48
CA VAL A 54 -5.75 -36.36 -3.49
C VAL A 54 -6.52 -35.06 -3.52
N THR A 55 -7.85 -35.14 -3.60
CA THR A 55 -8.74 -33.99 -3.57
C THR A 55 -8.59 -33.17 -2.28
N PHE A 56 -8.56 -33.84 -1.13
CA PHE A 56 -8.33 -33.18 0.15
C PHE A 56 -7.00 -32.41 0.17
N TYR A 57 -5.92 -33.06 -0.30
CA TYR A 57 -4.60 -32.43 -0.29
C TYR A 57 -4.51 -31.22 -1.23
N LEU A 58 -5.07 -31.31 -2.44
CA LEU A 58 -5.14 -30.18 -3.38
C LEU A 58 -5.96 -29.02 -2.80
N ASN A 59 -7.10 -29.32 -2.18
CA ASN A 59 -7.93 -28.29 -1.55
C ASN A 59 -7.21 -27.62 -0.37
N GLU A 60 -6.44 -28.36 0.43
CA GLU A 60 -5.59 -27.78 1.48
C GLU A 60 -4.52 -26.84 0.90
N LEU A 61 -3.90 -27.21 -0.21
CA LEU A 61 -2.92 -26.34 -0.86
C LEU A 61 -3.55 -25.06 -1.42
N ILE A 62 -4.78 -25.16 -1.93
CA ILE A 62 -5.54 -24.00 -2.43
C ILE A 62 -6.00 -23.12 -1.25
N SER A 63 -6.57 -23.73 -0.20
CA SER A 63 -7.05 -22.99 0.98
C SER A 63 -5.94 -22.24 1.71
N LYS A 64 -4.71 -22.74 1.61
CA LYS A 64 -3.50 -22.13 2.16
C LYS A 64 -2.76 -21.22 1.17
N GLU A 65 -3.37 -20.91 0.05
CA GLU A 65 -2.81 -20.06 -1.01
C GLU A 65 -1.44 -20.49 -1.56
N ILE A 66 -1.07 -21.77 -1.37
CA ILE A 66 0.13 -22.37 -1.98
C ILE A 66 -0.10 -22.62 -3.46
N LEU A 67 -1.30 -23.07 -3.80
CA LEU A 67 -1.80 -23.07 -5.16
C LEU A 67 -2.81 -21.93 -5.32
N ILE A 68 -2.60 -21.13 -6.35
CA ILE A 68 -3.43 -19.97 -6.64
C ILE A 68 -4.30 -20.29 -7.85
N SER A 69 -5.62 -20.14 -7.70
CA SER A 69 -6.56 -20.30 -8.80
C SER A 69 -6.46 -19.12 -9.78
N ASP A 70 -6.74 -19.39 -11.05
CA ASP A 70 -6.91 -18.37 -12.09
C ASP A 70 -8.16 -17.48 -11.89
N LEU A 71 -9.03 -17.83 -10.93
CA LEU A 71 -10.11 -16.94 -10.48
C LEU A 71 -9.59 -15.69 -9.74
N ARG A 72 -8.33 -15.69 -9.29
CA ARG A 72 -7.71 -14.53 -8.65
C ARG A 72 -7.23 -13.54 -9.73
N PRO A 73 -7.86 -12.37 -9.88
CA PRO A 73 -7.43 -11.36 -10.83
C PRO A 73 -6.11 -10.74 -10.39
N SER A 74 -5.35 -10.21 -11.35
CA SER A 74 -4.17 -9.39 -11.05
C SER A 74 -4.59 -8.10 -10.31
N LEU A 75 -3.79 -7.67 -9.33
CA LEU A 75 -4.06 -6.46 -8.53
C LEU A 75 -4.10 -5.18 -9.38
N ASN A 76 -3.38 -5.16 -10.50
CA ASN A 76 -3.36 -4.04 -11.46
C ASN A 76 -4.42 -4.16 -12.55
N SER A 77 -5.31 -5.14 -12.49
CA SER A 77 -6.45 -5.25 -13.43
C SER A 77 -7.45 -4.12 -13.18
N ARG A 78 -7.79 -3.36 -14.22
CA ARG A 78 -8.77 -2.27 -14.15
C ARG A 78 -10.19 -2.75 -13.85
N ASN A 79 -10.55 -3.97 -14.23
CA ASN A 79 -11.87 -4.54 -14.01
C ASN A 79 -11.78 -5.99 -13.53
N GLN A 80 -11.52 -6.14 -12.24
CA GLN A 80 -11.37 -7.45 -11.60
C GLN A 80 -12.68 -8.26 -11.64
N ILE A 81 -13.83 -7.61 -11.51
CA ILE A 81 -15.15 -8.27 -11.54
C ILE A 81 -15.42 -8.88 -12.93
N ALA A 82 -15.15 -8.14 -14.00
CA ALA A 82 -15.33 -8.66 -15.36
C ALA A 82 -14.42 -9.87 -15.62
N TYR A 83 -13.17 -9.81 -15.16
CA TYR A 83 -12.22 -10.92 -15.24
C TYR A 83 -12.78 -12.17 -14.56
N VAL A 84 -13.23 -12.05 -13.31
CA VAL A 84 -13.78 -13.20 -12.56
C VAL A 84 -15.01 -13.79 -13.24
N ILE A 85 -15.92 -12.95 -13.74
CA ILE A 85 -17.11 -13.39 -14.49
C ILE A 85 -16.70 -14.20 -15.72
N GLU A 86 -15.70 -13.74 -16.46
CA GLU A 86 -15.18 -14.44 -17.65
C GLU A 86 -14.61 -15.82 -17.30
N ARG A 87 -13.74 -15.89 -16.29
CA ARG A 87 -13.16 -17.15 -15.82
C ARG A 87 -14.21 -18.14 -15.33
N LEU A 88 -15.19 -17.68 -14.58
CA LEU A 88 -16.31 -18.54 -14.13
C LEU A 88 -17.10 -19.10 -15.31
N ARG A 89 -17.36 -18.29 -16.34
CA ARG A 89 -18.08 -18.76 -17.56
C ARG A 89 -17.26 -19.79 -18.35
N GLU A 90 -15.96 -19.57 -18.51
CA GLU A 90 -15.05 -20.50 -19.16
C GLU A 90 -14.99 -21.86 -18.44
N SER A 91 -15.09 -21.81 -17.10
CA SER A 91 -15.18 -22.99 -16.24
C SER A 91 -16.59 -23.62 -16.15
N ALA A 92 -17.55 -23.13 -16.95
CA ALA A 92 -18.96 -23.54 -16.95
C ALA A 92 -19.69 -23.35 -15.59
N LEU A 93 -19.18 -22.44 -14.74
CA LEU A 93 -19.79 -22.05 -13.44
C LEU A 93 -20.77 -20.89 -13.67
N PHE A 94 -21.85 -21.19 -14.41
CA PHE A 94 -22.79 -20.17 -14.88
C PHE A 94 -23.65 -19.58 -13.77
N GLU A 95 -23.96 -20.33 -12.73
CA GLU A 95 -24.75 -19.88 -11.59
C GLU A 95 -23.96 -18.87 -10.77
N GLU A 96 -22.70 -19.17 -10.46
CA GLU A 96 -21.77 -18.30 -9.74
C GLU A 96 -21.52 -17.01 -10.54
N ALA A 97 -21.27 -17.14 -11.83
CA ALA A 97 -21.13 -15.98 -12.73
C ALA A 97 -22.41 -15.11 -12.72
N GLY A 98 -23.59 -15.74 -12.74
CA GLY A 98 -24.89 -15.08 -12.67
C GLY A 98 -25.06 -14.25 -11.39
N ASN A 99 -24.68 -14.80 -10.25
CA ASN A 99 -24.73 -14.13 -8.95
C ASN A 99 -23.83 -12.88 -8.93
N ILE A 100 -22.59 -12.99 -9.42
CA ILE A 100 -21.66 -11.86 -9.48
C ILE A 100 -22.15 -10.79 -10.47
N ILE A 101 -22.69 -11.19 -11.61
CA ILE A 101 -23.27 -10.25 -12.59
C ILE A 101 -24.44 -9.47 -11.97
N GLU A 102 -25.29 -10.13 -11.20
CA GLU A 102 -26.41 -9.45 -10.54
C GLU A 102 -25.91 -8.45 -9.49
N ILE A 103 -24.95 -8.83 -8.65
CA ILE A 103 -24.33 -7.92 -7.70
C ILE A 103 -23.69 -6.73 -8.42
N SER A 104 -22.92 -6.96 -9.48
CA SER A 104 -22.28 -5.91 -10.27
C SER A 104 -23.30 -4.93 -10.85
N LYS A 105 -24.43 -5.41 -11.37
CA LYS A 105 -25.52 -4.55 -11.87
C LYS A 105 -26.13 -3.72 -10.73
N MET A 106 -26.33 -4.30 -9.56
CA MET A 106 -26.84 -3.57 -8.40
C MET A 106 -25.85 -2.51 -7.94
N CYS A 107 -24.54 -2.78 -7.93
CA CYS A 107 -23.51 -1.79 -7.64
C CYS A 107 -23.54 -0.64 -8.66
N THR A 108 -23.62 -0.94 -9.94
CA THR A 108 -23.75 0.10 -10.99
C THR A 108 -25.01 0.95 -10.78
N SER A 109 -26.11 0.34 -10.41
CA SER A 109 -27.34 1.09 -10.11
C SER A 109 -27.17 1.99 -8.89
N TYR A 110 -26.46 1.52 -7.85
CA TYR A 110 -26.16 2.28 -6.64
C TYR A 110 -25.27 3.49 -6.91
N MET A 111 -24.25 3.33 -7.77
CA MET A 111 -23.35 4.43 -8.16
C MET A 111 -24.06 5.59 -8.86
N ASN A 112 -25.19 5.33 -9.53
CA ASN A 112 -25.97 6.35 -10.22
C ASN A 112 -27.02 7.04 -9.35
N LEU A 113 -27.09 6.71 -8.04
CA LEU A 113 -28.01 7.37 -7.11
C LEU A 113 -27.38 8.64 -6.53
N PRO A 114 -28.21 9.66 -6.22
CA PRO A 114 -27.74 10.83 -5.49
C PRO A 114 -27.13 10.48 -4.14
N VAL A 115 -26.12 11.26 -3.71
CA VAL A 115 -25.49 11.08 -2.41
C VAL A 115 -26.54 11.20 -1.28
N GLY A 116 -26.54 10.23 -0.38
CA GLY A 116 -27.52 10.11 0.71
C GLY A 116 -28.75 9.28 0.38
N GLU A 117 -28.88 8.82 -0.87
CA GLU A 117 -29.90 7.88 -1.29
C GLU A 117 -29.32 6.46 -1.47
N GLY A 118 -30.18 5.46 -1.54
CA GLY A 118 -29.75 4.11 -1.89
C GLY A 118 -29.46 3.17 -0.72
N ILE A 119 -29.74 3.53 0.53
CA ILE A 119 -29.52 2.67 1.72
C ILE A 119 -30.17 1.28 1.51
N THR A 120 -31.41 1.26 1.03
CA THR A 120 -32.12 0.00 0.77
C THR A 120 -31.43 -0.87 -0.29
N LEU A 121 -30.84 -0.24 -1.31
CA LEU A 121 -30.10 -0.97 -2.35
C LEU A 121 -28.76 -1.46 -1.83
N TYR A 122 -28.06 -0.66 -1.03
CA TYR A 122 -26.85 -1.06 -0.32
C TYR A 122 -27.09 -2.31 0.53
N ASP A 123 -28.15 -2.30 1.35
CA ASP A 123 -28.49 -3.44 2.20
C ASP A 123 -28.80 -4.71 1.39
N LYS A 124 -29.44 -4.56 0.21
CA LYS A 124 -29.67 -5.69 -0.70
C LYS A 124 -28.38 -6.24 -1.28
N ILE A 125 -27.45 -5.38 -1.69
CA ILE A 125 -26.13 -5.77 -2.21
C ILE A 125 -25.39 -6.57 -1.14
N VAL A 126 -25.28 -6.00 0.06
CA VAL A 126 -24.61 -6.66 1.20
C VAL A 126 -25.27 -8.00 1.54
N SER A 127 -26.60 -8.05 1.53
CA SER A 127 -27.33 -9.31 1.79
C SER A 127 -27.03 -10.39 0.76
N LYS A 128 -26.92 -10.03 -0.53
CA LYS A 128 -26.52 -10.98 -1.57
C LYS A 128 -25.06 -11.43 -1.43
N MET A 129 -24.15 -10.49 -1.14
CA MET A 129 -22.75 -10.82 -0.90
C MET A 129 -22.57 -11.78 0.27
N LYS A 130 -23.34 -11.62 1.36
CA LYS A 130 -23.36 -12.51 2.52
C LYS A 130 -23.76 -13.95 2.19
N LEU A 131 -24.56 -14.16 1.15
CA LEU A 131 -24.92 -15.52 0.70
C LEU A 131 -23.75 -16.21 -0.01
N LEU A 132 -22.83 -15.45 -0.59
CA LEU A 132 -21.67 -16.00 -1.30
C LEU A 132 -20.48 -16.23 -0.37
N TYR A 133 -20.20 -15.29 0.51
CA TYR A 133 -19.04 -15.33 1.40
C TYR A 133 -19.30 -14.52 2.67
N SER A 134 -18.70 -14.94 3.79
CA SER A 134 -18.79 -14.23 5.07
C SER A 134 -17.50 -13.47 5.35
N CYS A 135 -17.59 -12.15 5.47
CA CYS A 135 -16.47 -11.26 5.81
C CYS A 135 -16.93 -10.11 6.73
N SER A 136 -15.99 -9.36 7.26
CA SER A 136 -16.27 -8.22 8.16
C SER A 136 -16.80 -7.00 7.41
N SER A 137 -16.35 -6.78 6.17
CA SER A 137 -16.77 -5.67 5.31
C SER A 137 -17.02 -6.16 3.88
N TYR A 138 -18.18 -5.84 3.32
CA TYR A 138 -18.61 -6.35 2.02
C TYR A 138 -18.45 -5.34 0.88
N LEU A 139 -18.57 -4.05 1.17
CA LEU A 139 -18.61 -3.03 0.15
C LEU A 139 -17.96 -1.74 0.65
N GLN A 140 -16.97 -1.27 -0.08
CA GLN A 140 -16.40 0.06 0.11
C GLN A 140 -17.05 1.03 -0.87
N VAL A 141 -17.42 2.20 -0.38
CA VAL A 141 -18.02 3.26 -1.19
C VAL A 141 -17.13 4.50 -1.12
N ASP A 142 -16.56 4.86 -2.25
CA ASP A 142 -15.80 6.09 -2.41
C ASP A 142 -16.62 7.09 -3.22
N THR A 143 -16.54 8.38 -2.89
CA THR A 143 -17.29 9.45 -3.55
C THR A 143 -16.34 10.37 -4.30
N VAL A 144 -16.65 10.67 -5.54
CA VAL A 144 -15.91 11.62 -6.38
C VAL A 144 -16.82 12.77 -6.75
N ILE A 145 -16.30 13.99 -6.67
CA ILE A 145 -16.99 15.19 -7.16
C ILE A 145 -16.52 15.41 -8.60
N GLU A 146 -17.38 15.07 -9.54
CA GLU A 146 -17.09 15.22 -10.97
C GLU A 146 -17.12 16.71 -11.37
N ASN A 147 -16.27 17.07 -12.33
CA ASN A 147 -16.22 18.43 -12.92
C ASN A 147 -16.02 19.55 -11.90
N ALA A 148 -15.30 19.28 -10.81
CA ALA A 148 -14.97 20.30 -9.84
C ALA A 148 -13.80 21.16 -10.34
N GLU A 149 -14.10 22.36 -10.80
CA GLU A 149 -13.08 23.35 -11.14
C GLU A 149 -12.62 24.09 -9.87
N PHE A 150 -11.35 23.94 -9.53
CA PHE A 150 -10.74 24.64 -8.40
C PHE A 150 -9.67 25.61 -8.90
N GLU A 151 -9.90 26.91 -8.73
CA GLU A 151 -8.87 27.92 -8.92
C GLU A 151 -8.23 28.31 -7.58
N ILE A 152 -6.94 28.13 -7.49
CA ILE A 152 -6.15 28.58 -6.35
C ILE A 152 -5.47 29.90 -6.72
N LYS A 153 -5.76 30.98 -5.96
CA LYS A 153 -5.10 32.27 -6.16
C LYS A 153 -3.58 32.14 -6.00
N SER A 154 -2.82 32.86 -6.83
CA SER A 154 -1.35 32.85 -6.77
C SER A 154 -0.78 33.15 -5.37
N THR A 155 -1.47 34.00 -4.60
CA THR A 155 -1.10 34.30 -3.21
C THR A 155 -1.18 33.07 -2.29
N VAL A 156 -2.16 32.19 -2.52
CA VAL A 156 -2.31 30.92 -1.79
C VAL A 156 -1.24 29.94 -2.26
N ALA A 157 -1.03 29.82 -3.57
CA ALA A 157 0.01 28.95 -4.14
C ALA A 157 1.41 29.33 -3.58
N ASN A 158 1.72 30.59 -3.48
CA ASN A 158 2.98 31.07 -2.88
C ASN A 158 3.09 30.69 -1.39
N LYS A 159 1.99 30.75 -0.62
CA LYS A 159 1.98 30.29 0.78
C LYS A 159 2.24 28.78 0.88
N ILE A 160 1.63 27.98 -0.02
CA ILE A 160 1.85 26.53 -0.09
C ILE A 160 3.32 26.23 -0.40
N ASN A 161 3.90 26.88 -1.40
CA ASN A 161 5.30 26.69 -1.78
C ASN A 161 6.28 27.04 -0.65
N ARG A 162 6.03 28.14 0.05
CA ARG A 162 6.85 28.54 1.23
C ARG A 162 6.74 27.49 2.34
N LEU A 163 5.54 26.97 2.58
CA LEU A 163 5.30 25.95 3.59
C LEU A 163 5.96 24.61 3.21
N ALA A 164 5.88 24.21 1.95
CA ALA A 164 6.58 23.05 1.41
C ALA A 164 8.09 23.16 1.61
N SER A 165 8.67 24.30 1.22
CA SER A 165 10.11 24.59 1.43
C SER A 165 10.49 24.54 2.90
N PHE A 166 9.65 25.07 3.78
CA PHE A 166 9.87 25.03 5.21
C PHE A 166 9.87 23.58 5.74
N PHE A 167 8.92 22.74 5.33
CA PHE A 167 8.89 21.33 5.75
C PHE A 167 10.10 20.57 5.23
N VAL A 168 10.49 20.77 3.98
CA VAL A 168 11.74 20.19 3.45
C VAL A 168 12.92 20.63 4.29
N TYR A 169 12.99 21.91 4.65
CA TYR A 169 14.08 22.46 5.44
C TYR A 169 14.17 21.83 6.84
N ILE A 170 13.05 21.64 7.54
CA ILE A 170 13.04 21.06 8.89
C ILE A 170 13.14 19.52 8.90
N SER A 171 12.68 18.85 7.84
CA SER A 171 12.66 17.38 7.75
C SER A 171 13.99 16.79 7.30
N ASN A 172 14.83 17.57 6.63
CA ASN A 172 16.01 17.06 5.94
C ASN A 172 17.25 17.04 6.87
N ASP A 173 17.20 16.29 7.93
CA ASP A 173 18.38 15.99 8.73
C ASP A 173 18.91 14.60 8.34
N LYS A 174 20.02 14.58 7.55
CA LYS A 174 20.65 13.35 7.05
C LYS A 174 20.98 12.33 8.16
N ASN A 175 21.06 12.76 9.39
CA ASN A 175 21.45 11.89 10.50
C ASN A 175 20.29 11.08 11.06
N GLU A 176 19.05 11.26 10.60
CA GLU A 176 17.89 10.77 11.35
C GLU A 176 16.96 9.82 10.60
N SER A 177 16.81 9.93 9.29
CA SER A 177 15.67 9.28 8.64
C SER A 177 15.93 7.89 8.10
N HIS A 178 17.20 7.44 8.05
CA HIS A 178 17.53 6.20 7.35
C HIS A 178 18.47 5.26 8.11
N THR A 179 18.68 5.47 9.40
CA THR A 179 19.62 4.62 10.19
C THR A 179 19.27 3.13 10.06
N TYR A 180 17.99 2.77 10.10
CA TYR A 180 17.55 1.39 9.91
C TYR A 180 17.72 0.88 8.47
N LEU A 181 17.55 1.74 7.44
CA LEU A 181 17.80 1.37 6.06
C LEU A 181 19.30 1.27 5.77
N ASP A 182 20.11 2.13 6.36
CA ASP A 182 21.56 2.05 6.25
C ASP A 182 22.09 0.80 6.92
N GLU A 183 21.57 0.44 8.08
CA GLU A 183 21.88 -0.82 8.74
C GLU A 183 21.44 -2.01 7.90
N TYR A 184 20.23 -1.98 7.34
CA TYR A 184 19.73 -3.01 6.45
C TYR A 184 20.61 -3.16 5.19
N ARG A 185 20.99 -2.03 4.58
CA ARG A 185 21.94 -1.99 3.47
C ARG A 185 23.28 -2.60 3.82
N ASN A 186 23.82 -2.25 4.99
CA ASN A 186 25.11 -2.79 5.44
C ASN A 186 25.05 -4.30 5.62
N LYS A 187 23.97 -4.84 6.23
CA LYS A 187 23.74 -6.28 6.35
C LYS A 187 23.57 -6.96 4.98
N PHE A 188 22.92 -6.28 4.04
CA PHE A 188 22.85 -6.80 2.66
C PHE A 188 24.23 -6.91 2.04
N ILE A 189 25.04 -5.85 2.12
CA ILE A 189 26.41 -5.84 1.57
C ILE A 189 27.30 -6.88 2.25
N GLU A 190 27.18 -7.03 3.56
CA GLU A 190 27.94 -8.02 4.35
C GLU A 190 27.62 -9.46 3.92
N LYS A 191 26.33 -9.76 3.70
CA LYS A 191 25.88 -11.11 3.32
C LYS A 191 26.07 -11.45 1.86
N TYR A 192 25.77 -10.49 0.96
CA TYR A 192 25.67 -10.74 -0.47
C TYR A 192 26.75 -10.06 -1.30
N GLY A 193 27.41 -9.05 -0.77
CA GLY A 193 28.32 -8.18 -1.51
C GLY A 193 27.59 -7.08 -2.30
N VAL A 194 28.36 -6.31 -3.07
CA VAL A 194 27.86 -5.15 -3.83
C VAL A 194 27.45 -5.47 -5.25
N ASP A 195 27.92 -6.60 -5.79
CA ASP A 195 27.76 -6.95 -7.21
C ASP A 195 26.76 -8.10 -7.45
N ARG A 196 26.10 -8.56 -6.40
CA ARG A 196 25.14 -9.68 -6.51
C ARG A 196 23.72 -9.19 -6.60
N GLU A 197 23.01 -9.65 -7.62
CA GLU A 197 21.54 -9.58 -7.67
C GLU A 197 20.95 -10.70 -6.80
N VAL A 198 20.05 -10.33 -5.90
CA VAL A 198 19.40 -11.26 -4.98
C VAL A 198 17.90 -11.20 -5.20
N PRO A 199 17.22 -12.35 -5.39
CA PRO A 199 15.76 -12.36 -5.47
C PRO A 199 15.14 -11.73 -4.22
N LEU A 200 14.16 -10.86 -4.39
CA LEU A 200 13.53 -10.13 -3.29
C LEU A 200 13.00 -11.07 -2.20
N LEU A 201 12.35 -12.17 -2.59
CA LEU A 201 11.82 -13.14 -1.63
C LEU A 201 12.93 -13.90 -0.88
N GLU A 202 14.08 -14.16 -1.51
CA GLU A 202 15.25 -14.69 -0.80
C GLU A 202 15.76 -13.70 0.23
N MET A 203 15.86 -12.43 -0.15
CA MET A 203 16.35 -11.37 0.73
C MET A 203 15.46 -11.18 1.96
N LEU A 204 14.13 -11.20 1.77
CA LEU A 204 13.14 -10.98 2.82
C LEU A 204 12.91 -12.21 3.73
N ASP A 205 13.34 -13.39 3.32
CA ASP A 205 13.25 -14.59 4.15
C ASP A 205 14.22 -14.51 5.35
N SER A 206 13.71 -14.66 6.56
CA SER A 206 14.50 -14.56 7.79
C SER A 206 15.49 -15.72 7.98
N ASN A 207 15.25 -16.89 7.36
CA ASN A 207 16.10 -18.08 7.51
C ASN A 207 17.26 -18.12 6.52
N ILE A 208 17.00 -17.75 5.28
CA ILE A 208 18.00 -17.80 4.18
C ILE A 208 18.51 -16.42 3.78
N GLY A 209 17.69 -15.39 3.95
CA GLY A 209 17.97 -13.99 3.67
C GLY A 209 18.44 -13.19 4.89
N ILE A 210 18.12 -11.92 4.88
CA ILE A 210 18.34 -10.97 5.97
C ILE A 210 17.03 -10.56 6.67
N GLY A 211 15.90 -11.12 6.21
CA GLY A 211 14.57 -10.78 6.72
C GLY A 211 14.06 -9.42 6.22
N ALA A 212 12.91 -9.01 6.72
CA ALA A 212 12.35 -7.70 6.41
C ALA A 212 13.07 -6.57 7.21
N PRO A 213 13.06 -5.31 6.75
CA PRO A 213 13.53 -4.18 7.53
C PRO A 213 12.76 -4.03 8.86
N THR A 214 13.40 -3.51 9.91
CA THR A 214 12.82 -3.35 11.25
C THR A 214 11.57 -2.48 11.32
N SER A 215 11.39 -1.60 10.34
CA SER A 215 10.18 -0.76 10.25
C SER A 215 8.91 -1.52 9.84
N TYR A 216 9.05 -2.77 9.41
CA TYR A 216 7.93 -3.64 9.09
C TYR A 216 7.44 -4.37 10.33
N LEU A 217 6.14 -4.22 10.64
CA LEU A 217 5.53 -4.86 11.79
C LEU A 217 5.28 -6.37 11.58
N ASN A 218 5.15 -6.79 10.30
CA ASN A 218 4.89 -8.17 9.92
C ASN A 218 5.58 -8.49 8.57
N PRO A 219 6.42 -9.55 8.51
CA PRO A 219 6.91 -10.28 9.67
C PRO A 219 7.86 -9.42 10.52
N GLN A 220 7.80 -9.58 11.83
CA GLN A 220 8.75 -8.93 12.73
C GLN A 220 10.13 -9.55 12.52
N ASN A 221 11.16 -8.72 12.41
CA ASN A 221 12.52 -9.18 12.23
C ASN A 221 13.30 -9.07 13.53
N ASP A 222 13.51 -10.21 14.19
CA ASP A 222 14.23 -10.30 15.47
C ASP A 222 15.76 -10.12 15.33
N PHE A 223 16.29 -10.08 14.12
CA PHE A 223 17.74 -9.89 13.87
C PHE A 223 18.22 -8.45 14.00
N PHE A 224 17.30 -7.52 14.06
CA PHE A 224 17.61 -6.13 14.28
C PHE A 224 17.18 -5.80 15.71
N GLU A 225 18.13 -5.54 16.59
CA GLU A 225 17.80 -4.91 17.87
C GLU A 225 17.15 -3.56 17.54
N GLU A 226 15.94 -3.35 18.04
CA GLU A 226 15.41 -1.99 18.12
C GLU A 226 16.40 -1.18 18.95
N ASP A 227 17.29 -0.48 18.28
CA ASP A 227 18.00 0.61 18.94
C ASP A 227 16.98 1.74 19.17
N SER A 228 16.02 1.41 20.05
CA SER A 228 14.98 2.31 20.53
C SER A 228 15.54 3.54 21.23
N THR A 229 16.86 3.65 21.31
CA THR A 229 17.52 4.58 22.22
C THR A 229 17.75 5.95 21.64
N LYS A 230 17.54 6.19 20.33
CA LYS A 230 17.79 7.53 19.82
C LYS A 230 16.88 7.93 18.66
N PRO A 231 15.70 8.48 18.91
CA PRO A 231 15.22 9.47 17.98
C PRO A 231 16.23 10.61 17.99
N ASN A 232 17.00 10.71 16.93
CA ASN A 232 18.01 11.75 16.77
C ASN A 232 17.33 13.08 16.38
N TYR A 233 16.42 13.53 17.24
CA TYR A 233 15.83 14.85 17.10
C TYR A 233 16.94 15.88 17.25
N ASN A 234 16.97 16.88 16.37
CA ASN A 234 17.80 18.04 16.59
C ASN A 234 17.46 18.63 17.97
N LEU A 235 18.29 18.34 18.98
CA LEU A 235 18.05 18.71 20.37
C LEU A 235 17.82 20.23 20.51
N ARG A 236 18.44 21.05 19.67
CA ARG A 236 18.26 22.49 19.68
C ARG A 236 16.86 22.87 19.22
N LEU A 237 16.38 22.28 18.12
CA LEU A 237 15.01 22.47 17.64
C LEU A 237 13.99 21.95 18.63
N LYS A 238 14.21 20.76 19.20
CA LYS A 238 13.34 20.21 20.24
C LYS A 238 13.25 21.14 21.44
N ASN A 239 14.36 21.61 21.96
CA ASN A 239 14.38 22.54 23.10
C ASN A 239 13.71 23.88 22.78
N TYR A 240 13.91 24.40 21.58
CA TYR A 240 13.20 25.61 21.13
C TYR A 240 11.69 25.40 21.12
N LEU A 241 11.21 24.30 20.54
CA LEU A 241 9.78 23.98 20.51
C LEU A 241 9.20 23.76 21.90
N LEU A 242 9.93 23.08 22.81
CA LEU A 242 9.53 22.91 24.20
C LEU A 242 9.40 24.25 24.93
N ASN A 243 10.37 25.14 24.79
CA ASN A 243 10.31 26.48 25.41
C ASN A 243 9.12 27.29 24.89
N LYS A 244 8.84 27.26 23.57
CA LYS A 244 7.67 27.92 22.98
C LYS A 244 6.37 27.28 23.53
N TYR A 245 6.33 25.96 23.68
CA TYR A 245 5.19 25.22 24.24
C TYR A 245 4.92 25.61 25.70
N GLU A 246 5.94 25.59 26.56
CA GLU A 246 5.83 25.97 27.97
C GLU A 246 5.35 27.43 28.13
N SER A 247 5.91 28.33 27.33
CA SER A 247 5.49 29.73 27.31
C SER A 247 4.03 29.88 26.86
N ALA A 248 3.61 29.13 25.85
CA ALA A 248 2.25 29.18 25.35
C ALA A 248 1.22 28.67 26.37
N ILE A 249 1.55 27.58 27.09
CA ILE A 249 0.71 27.05 28.19
C ILE A 249 0.58 28.08 29.32
N THR A 250 1.72 28.64 29.74
CA THR A 250 1.74 29.61 30.84
C THR A 250 0.92 30.86 30.53
N ASN A 251 1.03 31.36 29.32
CA ASN A 251 0.35 32.58 28.86
C ASN A 251 -1.02 32.32 28.22
N LYS A 252 -1.45 31.07 28.07
CA LYS A 252 -2.67 30.65 27.37
C LYS A 252 -2.78 31.23 25.95
N THR A 253 -1.68 31.19 25.21
CA THR A 253 -1.57 31.69 23.84
C THR A 253 -1.30 30.57 22.87
N SER A 254 -1.41 30.84 21.57
CA SER A 254 -0.92 29.97 20.52
C SER A 254 0.59 30.08 20.36
N ILE A 255 1.23 29.03 19.85
CA ILE A 255 2.63 29.05 19.49
C ILE A 255 2.77 29.65 18.10
N THR A 256 3.65 30.66 17.97
CA THR A 256 4.08 31.19 16.67
C THR A 256 5.52 30.76 16.43
N LEU A 257 5.75 30.14 15.27
CA LEU A 257 7.07 29.75 14.82
C LEU A 257 7.52 30.73 13.74
N GLU A 258 8.69 31.34 13.97
CA GLU A 258 9.31 32.26 13.00
C GLU A 258 10.38 31.50 12.22
N GLN A 259 10.35 31.65 10.88
CA GLN A 259 11.26 30.96 9.99
C GLN A 259 12.72 31.29 10.31
N ASP A 260 13.03 32.57 10.51
CA ASP A 260 14.39 33.04 10.79
C ASP A 260 14.96 32.46 12.10
N GLU A 261 14.11 32.28 13.13
CA GLU A 261 14.53 31.65 14.38
C GLU A 261 14.92 30.19 14.16
N ILE A 262 14.12 29.45 13.37
CA ILE A 262 14.38 28.03 13.05
C ILE A 262 15.61 27.89 12.18
N GLU A 263 15.78 28.73 11.16
CA GLU A 263 16.98 28.75 10.33
C GLU A 263 18.23 29.04 11.15
N GLY A 264 18.15 29.96 12.10
CA GLY A 264 19.24 30.28 13.03
C GLY A 264 19.60 29.09 13.95
N ILE A 265 18.64 28.23 14.28
CA ILE A 265 18.85 27.04 15.11
C ILE A 265 19.49 25.92 14.30
N LEU A 266 18.93 25.64 13.12
CA LEU A 266 19.34 24.53 12.27
C LEU A 266 20.69 24.80 11.57
N LYS A 267 20.94 26.05 11.13
CA LYS A 267 22.18 26.52 10.50
C LYS A 267 22.72 25.58 9.43
N ARG A 268 21.82 25.10 8.55
CA ARG A 268 22.21 24.19 7.49
C ARG A 268 21.90 24.74 6.11
N GLU A 269 22.69 24.31 5.14
CA GLU A 269 22.38 24.47 3.72
C GLU A 269 21.72 23.20 3.22
N ILE A 270 20.62 23.33 2.49
CA ILE A 270 19.97 22.22 1.82
C ILE A 270 20.68 21.99 0.50
N LYS A 271 21.18 20.78 0.30
CA LYS A 271 21.73 20.39 -1.00
C LYS A 271 20.62 19.87 -1.89
N THR A 272 20.74 20.07 -3.18
CA THR A 272 19.72 19.68 -4.16
C THR A 272 19.46 18.16 -4.16
N ASP A 273 20.48 17.36 -3.93
CA ASP A 273 20.42 15.91 -3.82
C ASP A 273 19.79 15.40 -2.51
N GLU A 274 19.51 16.30 -1.57
CA GLU A 274 18.89 16.01 -0.29
C GLU A 274 17.39 16.33 -0.28
N VAL A 275 16.89 17.03 -1.31
CA VAL A 275 15.48 17.41 -1.41
C VAL A 275 14.67 16.24 -1.97
N PRO A 276 13.50 15.90 -1.40
CA PRO A 276 12.62 14.92 -2.01
C PRO A 276 12.18 15.39 -3.39
N ILE A 277 12.13 14.49 -4.35
CA ILE A 277 11.76 14.81 -5.74
C ILE A 277 10.34 15.35 -5.83
N SER A 278 9.45 14.84 -4.99
CA SER A 278 8.07 15.27 -4.88
C SER A 278 7.62 15.25 -3.42
N LEU A 279 6.56 15.94 -3.12
CA LEU A 279 5.90 15.88 -1.82
C LEU A 279 4.40 16.20 -1.94
N GLU A 280 3.63 15.73 -0.99
CA GLU A 280 2.23 16.11 -0.81
C GLU A 280 2.06 16.95 0.45
N LEU A 281 1.19 17.95 0.38
CA LEU A 281 0.73 18.70 1.54
C LEU A 281 -0.79 18.62 1.67
N TYR A 282 -1.26 18.24 2.86
CA TYR A 282 -2.68 18.17 3.18
C TYR A 282 -3.07 19.42 3.94
N PHE A 283 -3.97 20.20 3.37
CA PHE A 283 -4.39 21.44 3.98
C PHE A 283 -5.87 21.72 3.77
N GLN A 284 -6.40 22.59 4.60
CA GLN A 284 -7.72 23.17 4.45
C GLN A 284 -7.57 24.67 4.23
N LEU A 285 -8.36 25.22 3.31
CA LEU A 285 -8.49 26.66 3.15
C LEU A 285 -9.67 27.14 3.99
N LYS A 286 -9.40 27.99 4.98
CA LYS A 286 -10.43 28.61 5.84
C LYS A 286 -10.50 30.10 5.56
N LYS A 287 -11.68 30.57 5.22
CA LYS A 287 -11.94 32.00 5.06
C LYS A 287 -12.15 32.64 6.43
N ARG A 288 -11.33 33.64 6.78
CA ARG A 288 -11.48 34.46 7.98
C ARG A 288 -11.23 35.92 7.61
N ASN A 289 -12.22 36.79 7.91
CA ASN A 289 -12.15 38.24 7.58
C ASN A 289 -11.79 38.49 6.10
N ASP A 290 -12.43 37.76 5.18
CA ASP A 290 -12.19 37.80 3.72
C ASP A 290 -10.79 37.34 3.26
N GLU A 291 -9.92 36.91 4.15
CA GLU A 291 -8.65 36.30 3.83
C GLU A 291 -8.75 34.77 3.87
N LEU A 292 -8.09 34.13 2.89
CA LEU A 292 -7.91 32.68 2.88
C LEU A 292 -6.68 32.31 3.70
N ASN A 293 -6.92 31.58 4.78
CA ASN A 293 -5.88 31.02 5.63
C ASN A 293 -5.69 29.54 5.33
N LEU A 294 -4.43 29.13 5.22
CA LEU A 294 -4.02 27.76 5.05
C LEU A 294 -3.93 27.12 6.43
N CYS A 295 -4.65 26.01 6.63
CA CYS A 295 -4.66 25.27 7.88
C CYS A 295 -4.18 23.84 7.64
N LEU A 296 -3.20 23.40 8.41
CA LEU A 296 -2.69 22.02 8.38
C LEU A 296 -3.27 21.25 9.57
N GLY A 297 -3.47 19.95 9.37
CA GLY A 297 -3.75 19.01 10.44
C GLY A 297 -2.47 18.37 10.99
N PRO A 298 -2.60 17.46 11.98
CA PRO A 298 -1.47 16.69 12.53
C PRO A 298 -0.74 15.87 11.46
N ASN A 299 -1.48 15.28 10.52
CA ASN A 299 -0.94 14.69 9.31
C ASN A 299 -0.92 15.77 8.22
N CYS A 300 0.24 16.31 7.94
CA CYS A 300 0.39 17.44 7.03
C CYS A 300 0.86 17.04 5.62
N GLY A 301 1.13 15.76 5.36
CA GLY A 301 1.52 15.35 4.02
C GLY A 301 2.42 14.12 3.96
N SER A 302 3.05 13.96 2.80
CA SER A 302 3.97 12.87 2.49
C SER A 302 5.16 13.40 1.68
N LEU A 303 6.31 12.75 1.80
CA LEU A 303 7.51 13.03 0.98
C LEU A 303 7.45 12.35 -0.40
N VAL A 304 6.28 11.84 -0.81
CA VAL A 304 6.02 11.26 -2.13
C VAL A 304 4.67 11.78 -2.60
N ALA A 305 4.62 12.44 -3.75
CA ALA A 305 3.36 12.90 -4.35
C ALA A 305 2.55 11.71 -4.90
N GLY A 306 1.24 11.85 -4.91
CA GLY A 306 0.32 10.80 -5.39
C GLY A 306 0.00 9.72 -4.36
N LYS A 307 0.70 9.67 -3.22
CA LYS A 307 0.55 8.61 -2.23
C LYS A 307 -0.86 8.54 -1.62
N THR A 308 -1.52 9.69 -1.44
CA THR A 308 -2.86 9.73 -0.82
C THR A 308 -3.97 9.50 -1.82
N PHE A 309 -3.90 10.14 -2.98
CA PHE A 309 -4.99 10.07 -3.95
C PHE A 309 -4.78 9.00 -5.02
N GLY A 310 -3.58 8.43 -5.17
CA GLY A 310 -3.25 7.43 -6.19
C GLY A 310 -4.21 6.23 -6.18
N ARG A 311 -4.68 5.81 -5.00
CA ARG A 311 -5.68 4.74 -4.87
C ARG A 311 -7.02 5.07 -5.56
N PHE A 312 -7.32 6.34 -5.79
CA PHE A 312 -8.54 6.78 -6.46
C PHE A 312 -8.39 6.91 -7.98
N SER A 313 -7.20 6.64 -8.52
CA SER A 313 -6.96 6.64 -9.97
C SER A 313 -7.78 5.59 -10.73
N THR A 314 -8.28 4.57 -10.04
CA THR A 314 -9.17 3.56 -10.63
C THR A 314 -10.62 3.98 -10.74
N ILE A 315 -11.03 5.05 -10.04
CA ILE A 315 -12.42 5.53 -9.98
C ILE A 315 -12.59 6.91 -10.62
N SER A 316 -11.50 7.59 -10.99
CA SER A 316 -11.52 8.90 -11.65
C SER A 316 -10.39 9.00 -12.66
N ASP A 317 -10.74 9.24 -13.92
CA ASP A 317 -9.75 9.45 -15.00
C ASP A 317 -8.90 10.69 -14.72
N GLU A 318 -9.48 11.74 -14.11
CA GLU A 318 -8.77 12.95 -13.71
C GLU A 318 -7.65 12.65 -12.70
N PHE A 319 -7.91 11.80 -11.70
CA PHE A 319 -6.88 11.37 -10.76
C PHE A 319 -5.84 10.45 -11.42
N ALA A 320 -6.24 9.64 -12.38
CA ALA A 320 -5.30 8.82 -13.15
C ALA A 320 -4.34 9.68 -13.96
N ASP A 321 -4.85 10.71 -14.66
CA ASP A 321 -4.06 11.66 -15.44
C ASP A 321 -3.11 12.46 -14.54
N MET A 322 -3.59 12.96 -13.40
CA MET A 322 -2.74 13.66 -12.42
C MET A 322 -1.60 12.76 -11.91
N LEU A 323 -1.87 11.51 -11.61
CA LEU A 323 -0.85 10.56 -11.14
C LEU A 323 0.16 10.27 -12.25
N GLU A 324 -0.30 10.11 -13.49
CA GLU A 324 0.58 9.92 -14.64
C GLU A 324 1.50 11.12 -14.86
N ASP A 325 0.99 12.34 -14.73
CA ASP A 325 1.79 13.57 -14.87
C ASP A 325 2.82 13.71 -13.75
N ILE A 326 2.46 13.38 -12.50
CA ILE A 326 3.41 13.31 -11.38
C ILE A 326 4.52 12.30 -11.70
N ASN A 327 4.17 11.10 -12.12
CA ASN A 327 5.13 10.04 -12.44
C ASN A 327 6.05 10.45 -13.59
N LYS A 328 5.55 11.15 -14.60
CA LYS A 328 6.38 11.69 -15.70
C LYS A 328 7.39 12.72 -15.20
N GLU A 329 6.95 13.65 -14.33
CA GLU A 329 7.86 14.66 -13.76
C GLU A 329 8.88 14.04 -12.81
N GLU A 330 8.48 13.11 -11.96
CA GLU A 330 9.42 12.40 -11.10
C GLU A 330 10.46 11.61 -11.90
N ARG A 331 10.06 10.92 -12.98
CA ARG A 331 10.98 10.22 -13.87
C ARG A 331 11.96 11.20 -14.53
N ARG A 332 11.48 12.35 -14.98
CA ARG A 332 12.34 13.40 -15.61
C ARG A 332 13.40 13.95 -14.66
N LEU A 333 13.12 13.98 -13.36
CA LEU A 333 14.01 14.53 -12.33
C LEU A 333 14.97 13.48 -11.75
N ARG A 334 14.79 12.20 -12.09
CA ARG A 334 15.67 11.11 -11.65
C ARG A 334 16.77 10.83 -12.66
N ASP A 335 17.76 10.05 -12.19
CA ASP A 335 18.78 9.47 -13.06
C ASP A 335 18.12 8.47 -14.04
N ASP A 336 18.55 8.45 -15.30
CA ASP A 336 18.04 7.58 -16.37
C ASP A 336 18.17 6.07 -16.03
N ASN A 337 19.00 5.72 -15.06
CA ASN A 337 19.18 4.34 -14.61
C ASN A 337 18.24 3.91 -13.46
N ILE A 338 17.31 4.80 -13.03
CA ILE A 338 16.38 4.50 -11.94
C ILE A 338 14.98 4.31 -12.50
N GLU A 339 14.44 3.10 -12.34
CA GLU A 339 13.05 2.79 -12.62
C GLU A 339 12.22 2.82 -11.34
N MET A 340 11.02 3.41 -11.43
CA MET A 340 10.05 3.44 -10.35
C MET A 340 9.09 2.30 -10.49
N CYS A 341 8.97 1.50 -9.44
CA CYS A 341 8.01 0.42 -9.36
C CYS A 341 7.14 0.60 -8.11
N GLU A 342 5.85 0.39 -8.28
CA GLU A 342 4.92 0.30 -7.16
C GLU A 342 4.57 -1.16 -6.91
N ILE A 343 4.72 -1.61 -5.67
CA ILE A 343 4.24 -2.94 -5.27
C ILE A 343 2.74 -2.81 -5.06
N GLY A 344 1.95 -3.38 -5.97
CA GLY A 344 0.49 -3.38 -5.88
C GLY A 344 0.04 -4.16 -4.65
N PHE A 345 -0.58 -3.46 -3.70
CA PHE A 345 -1.17 -4.03 -2.50
C PHE A 345 -2.56 -3.42 -2.29
N LEU A 346 -3.58 -4.26 -2.23
CA LEU A 346 -4.91 -3.83 -1.84
C LEU A 346 -5.07 -4.09 -0.34
N PRO A 347 -5.09 -3.04 0.50
CA PRO A 347 -5.40 -3.24 1.90
C PRO A 347 -6.82 -3.82 2.03
N ALA A 348 -7.03 -4.66 3.02
CA ALA A 348 -8.37 -5.07 3.38
C ALA A 348 -9.23 -3.82 3.66
N PRO A 349 -10.50 -3.78 3.24
CA PRO A 349 -11.37 -2.68 3.58
C PRO A 349 -11.46 -2.54 5.09
N ALA A 350 -11.31 -1.31 5.57
CA ALA A 350 -11.31 -0.97 6.99
C ALA A 350 -12.69 -1.17 7.63
#